data_99d8589a46fe0f4f3c7b45c817bed227
#
_entry.id   99d8589a46fe0f4f3c7b45c817bed227
#
_cell.length_a   1.000
_cell.length_b   1.000
_cell.length_c   1.000
_cell.angle_alpha   90.00
_cell.angle_beta   90.00
_cell.angle_gamma   90.00
#
_symmetry.space_group_name_H-M   'P 1'
#
loop_
_entity.id
_entity.type
_entity.pdbx_description
1 polymer ?
#
loop_
_entity_poly.entity_id
_entity_poly.type
_entity_poly.pdbx_seq_one_letter_code
_entity_poly.pdbx_strand_id
1 'polypeptide(L)'
;MKKLIPVNPVLALAIVLLAFSNATRSQGPPRAADTLHYPEEKNFRNIRQLTFGGDNAEAYWSYDSKHIVFQRTSMKDGIPCDQIYVGKLPETPGEPFTYKRISSGKGRTTCAFFTKDNKHIVYGSTHLGGDECPPIPDRSKYGNRYIWPIYASYDIFMADLDGNIKKQLTNTPGYDAEATLSPDGKKMLFTSTRDGDLDLYCMDMKSEKVKRITTQLGYDGGAWFSNDGKKIIWRASRPKTEAEVKEYKELLAEGLVAPTNMEVWVANADGSDAKQITQLGQANWAPNFMPDGRVIFCSNHEYKRGFPFNMYTMNADGSNIVKISRDKGFDAFPMFSPDGKKIIFCSNRNNGGTRDTNIFVADWVE
;
A
#
# COMPACT_ATOMS: atom_id res chain seq x y z
N MET A 1 76.39 50.14 -0.83
CA MET A 1 76.02 49.72 0.50
C MET A 1 74.53 50.13 0.74
N LYS A 2 73.60 49.25 0.55
CA LYS A 2 72.19 49.43 0.95
C LYS A 2 71.73 48.18 1.65
N LYS A 3 71.35 48.35 2.92
CA LYS A 3 70.88 47.28 3.81
C LYS A 3 69.52 46.83 3.37
N LEU A 4 69.34 45.51 3.23
CA LEU A 4 68.06 44.84 3.09
C LEU A 4 67.42 44.62 4.46
N ILE A 5 66.20 45.01 4.61
CA ILE A 5 65.30 44.76 5.77
C ILE A 5 64.51 43.49 5.50
N PRO A 6 64.42 42.52 6.42
CA PRO A 6 63.66 41.34 6.20
C PRO A 6 62.16 41.60 6.48
N VAL A 7 61.32 41.15 5.58
CA VAL A 7 59.84 41.17 5.72
C VAL A 7 59.40 39.88 6.41
N ASN A 8 58.76 40.01 7.55
CA ASN A 8 58.10 38.92 8.26
C ASN A 8 56.88 38.43 7.50
N PRO A 9 56.64 37.12 7.32
CA PRO A 9 55.35 36.62 6.80
C PRO A 9 54.32 36.54 7.93
N VAL A 10 53.23 37.29 7.78
CA VAL A 10 52.04 37.19 8.60
C VAL A 10 51.32 35.90 8.24
N LEU A 11 51.25 34.99 9.21
CA LEU A 11 50.51 33.74 9.13
C LEU A 11 49.02 34.05 9.20
N ALA A 12 48.33 34.01 8.05
CA ALA A 12 46.86 34.11 8.00
C ALA A 12 46.27 32.75 8.40
N LEU A 13 45.74 32.67 9.63
CA LEU A 13 45.00 31.54 10.13
C LEU A 13 43.59 31.56 9.52
N ALA A 14 43.37 30.78 8.47
CA ALA A 14 42.04 30.58 7.90
C ALA A 14 41.23 29.64 8.82
N ILE A 15 40.32 30.22 9.61
CA ILE A 15 39.33 29.47 10.36
C ILE A 15 38.29 28.93 9.35
N VAL A 16 38.40 27.67 8.99
CA VAL A 16 37.36 26.97 8.25
C VAL A 16 36.22 26.66 9.22
N LEU A 17 35.20 27.49 9.21
CA LEU A 17 33.91 27.21 9.84
C LEU A 17 33.24 26.05 9.07
N LEU A 18 33.43 24.84 9.54
CA LEU A 18 32.60 23.68 9.16
C LEU A 18 31.21 23.91 9.70
N ALA A 19 30.34 24.49 8.87
CA ALA A 19 28.92 24.49 9.09
C ALA A 19 28.43 23.03 8.98
N PHE A 20 28.29 22.36 10.12
CA PHE A 20 27.52 21.12 10.20
C PHE A 20 26.08 21.49 9.88
N SER A 21 25.67 21.32 8.63
CA SER A 21 24.28 21.28 8.27
C SER A 21 23.67 20.06 8.98
N ASN A 22 22.95 20.31 10.06
CA ASN A 22 22.02 19.34 10.64
C ASN A 22 20.90 19.11 9.62
N ALA A 23 21.21 18.36 8.56
CA ALA A 23 20.19 17.71 7.76
C ALA A 23 19.48 16.75 8.71
N THR A 24 18.30 17.13 9.19
CA THR A 24 17.37 16.23 9.86
C THR A 24 17.08 15.11 8.87
N ARG A 25 17.86 14.05 8.94
CA ARG A 25 17.54 12.79 8.26
C ARG A 25 16.12 12.45 8.69
N SER A 26 15.20 12.42 7.75
CA SER A 26 13.90 11.80 7.95
C SER A 26 14.19 10.42 8.56
N GLN A 27 13.87 10.26 9.83
CA GLN A 27 14.01 8.97 10.48
C GLN A 27 13.04 8.05 9.75
N GLY A 28 13.58 7.07 9.04
CA GLY A 28 12.78 5.97 8.53
C GLY A 28 12.14 5.19 9.68
N PRO A 29 11.32 4.20 9.37
CA PRO A 29 10.69 3.39 10.40
C PRO A 29 11.74 2.90 11.39
N PRO A 30 11.44 2.86 12.69
CA PRO A 30 12.33 2.31 13.70
C PRO A 30 12.72 0.89 13.29
N ARG A 31 13.95 0.47 13.60
CA ARG A 31 14.39 -0.89 13.34
C ARG A 31 13.46 -1.87 14.04
N ALA A 32 12.86 -2.77 13.29
CA ALA A 32 12.09 -3.87 13.84
C ALA A 32 13.02 -4.83 14.63
N ALA A 33 12.47 -5.43 15.67
CA ALA A 33 13.18 -6.49 16.38
C ALA A 33 13.23 -7.78 15.55
N ASP A 34 14.26 -8.60 15.71
CA ASP A 34 14.35 -9.94 15.11
C ASP A 34 13.39 -10.91 15.85
N THR A 35 12.11 -10.58 15.80
CA THR A 35 11.04 -11.30 16.48
C THR A 35 9.93 -11.61 15.49
N LEU A 36 9.57 -12.88 15.39
CA LEU A 36 8.46 -13.32 14.56
C LEU A 36 7.10 -13.10 15.22
N HIS A 37 6.99 -13.32 16.51
CA HIS A 37 5.75 -13.33 17.27
C HIS A 37 5.92 -12.61 18.60
N TYR A 38 5.07 -11.63 18.88
CA TYR A 38 5.03 -10.91 20.14
C TYR A 38 4.04 -11.58 21.11
N PRO A 39 4.35 -11.70 22.42
CA PRO A 39 3.48 -12.40 23.36
C PRO A 39 2.04 -11.87 23.46
N GLU A 40 1.85 -10.59 23.15
CA GLU A 40 0.55 -9.92 23.20
C GLU A 40 -0.29 -10.15 21.92
N GLU A 41 0.27 -10.72 20.87
CA GLU A 41 -0.40 -11.05 19.61
C GLU A 41 -1.19 -12.35 19.73
N LYS A 42 -2.25 -12.34 20.53
CA LYS A 42 -3.00 -13.55 20.94
C LYS A 42 -3.73 -14.24 19.79
N ASN A 43 -4.02 -13.52 18.73
CA ASN A 43 -4.75 -14.02 17.57
C ASN A 43 -3.87 -14.75 16.56
N PHE A 44 -2.55 -14.68 16.66
CA PHE A 44 -1.63 -15.31 15.72
C PHE A 44 -1.05 -16.60 16.29
N ARG A 45 -0.96 -17.63 15.45
CA ARG A 45 -0.23 -18.87 15.72
C ARG A 45 0.58 -19.24 14.47
N ASN A 46 1.66 -19.98 14.67
CA ASN A 46 2.47 -20.53 13.60
C ASN A 46 2.90 -19.49 12.56
N ILE A 47 3.29 -18.29 13.03
CA ILE A 47 3.72 -17.19 12.13
C ILE A 47 4.93 -17.68 11.33
N ARG A 48 4.85 -17.51 10.01
CA ARG A 48 5.95 -17.79 9.07
C ARG A 48 6.23 -16.58 8.21
N GLN A 49 7.49 -16.24 8.05
CA GLN A 49 7.96 -15.28 7.06
C GLN A 49 8.09 -15.97 5.71
N LEU A 50 7.52 -15.38 4.67
CA LEU A 50 7.50 -15.94 3.32
C LEU A 50 8.56 -15.31 2.41
N THR A 51 8.84 -14.02 2.56
CA THR A 51 9.82 -13.29 1.75
C THR A 51 10.96 -12.75 2.61
N PHE A 52 12.13 -12.56 1.99
CA PHE A 52 13.34 -12.12 2.66
C PHE A 52 14.05 -11.07 1.80
N GLY A 53 14.08 -9.83 2.27
CA GLY A 53 14.73 -8.70 1.60
C GLY A 53 13.88 -8.01 0.53
N GLY A 54 14.13 -6.72 0.36
CA GLY A 54 13.35 -5.81 -0.47
C GLY A 54 12.04 -5.36 0.18
N ASP A 55 11.23 -4.63 -0.57
CA ASP A 55 9.90 -4.22 -0.15
C ASP A 55 8.86 -5.13 -0.81
N ASN A 56 8.21 -5.97 -0.01
CA ASN A 56 7.18 -6.90 -0.42
C ASN A 56 5.88 -6.51 0.28
N ALA A 57 4.86 -6.12 -0.47
CA ALA A 57 3.64 -5.53 0.08
C ALA A 57 2.38 -6.01 -0.65
N GLU A 58 1.24 -5.69 -0.07
CA GLU A 58 -0.09 -5.93 -0.66
C GLU A 58 -0.27 -7.38 -1.14
N ALA A 59 -0.08 -8.31 -0.19
CA ALA A 59 -0.24 -9.73 -0.45
C ALA A 59 -1.69 -10.16 -0.27
N TYR A 60 -2.27 -10.77 -1.32
CA TYR A 60 -3.67 -11.16 -1.35
C TYR A 60 -3.84 -12.61 -1.80
N TRP A 61 -4.82 -13.29 -1.21
CA TRP A 61 -5.08 -14.70 -1.43
C TRP A 61 -5.75 -15.00 -2.78
N SER A 62 -5.43 -16.15 -3.36
CA SER A 62 -6.29 -16.79 -4.34
C SER A 62 -7.56 -17.33 -3.69
N TYR A 63 -8.63 -17.50 -4.45
CA TYR A 63 -9.93 -18.00 -3.92
C TYR A 63 -9.87 -19.44 -3.41
N ASP A 64 -8.86 -20.23 -3.83
CA ASP A 64 -8.62 -21.60 -3.34
C ASP A 64 -7.66 -21.66 -2.14
N SER A 65 -7.21 -20.51 -1.62
CA SER A 65 -6.27 -20.37 -0.49
C SER A 65 -4.88 -21.01 -0.73
N LYS A 66 -4.49 -21.31 -1.99
CA LYS A 66 -3.24 -21.99 -2.30
C LYS A 66 -2.13 -21.06 -2.76
N HIS A 67 -2.49 -19.91 -3.30
CA HIS A 67 -1.55 -18.94 -3.84
C HIS A 67 -1.76 -17.58 -3.22
N ILE A 68 -0.73 -16.76 -3.31
CA ILE A 68 -0.82 -15.32 -3.03
C ILE A 68 -0.27 -14.54 -4.22
N VAL A 69 -0.86 -13.39 -4.48
CA VAL A 69 -0.32 -12.37 -5.36
C VAL A 69 0.20 -11.23 -4.50
N PHE A 70 1.31 -10.60 -4.89
CA PHE A 70 1.90 -9.49 -4.15
C PHE A 70 2.77 -8.61 -5.05
N GLN A 71 3.06 -7.41 -4.59
CA GLN A 71 4.01 -6.52 -5.26
C GLN A 71 5.37 -6.55 -4.54
N ARG A 72 6.44 -6.41 -5.34
CA ARG A 72 7.81 -6.45 -4.86
C ARG A 72 8.69 -5.43 -5.55
N THR A 73 9.46 -4.69 -4.75
CA THR A 73 10.62 -3.88 -5.16
C THR A 73 11.87 -4.43 -4.49
N SER A 74 12.99 -4.51 -5.22
CA SER A 74 14.29 -4.90 -4.66
C SER A 74 15.42 -4.38 -5.53
N MET A 75 16.05 -3.30 -5.13
CA MET A 75 17.20 -2.75 -5.85
C MET A 75 18.34 -3.75 -5.98
N LYS A 76 18.54 -4.58 -4.94
CA LYS A 76 19.57 -5.63 -4.92
C LYS A 76 19.36 -6.67 -6.01
N ASP A 77 18.09 -6.97 -6.32
CA ASP A 77 17.71 -7.99 -7.31
C ASP A 77 17.39 -7.39 -8.69
N GLY A 78 17.71 -6.08 -8.89
CA GLY A 78 17.46 -5.39 -10.16
C GLY A 78 15.97 -5.10 -10.42
N ILE A 79 15.18 -4.93 -9.35
CA ILE A 79 13.75 -4.62 -9.41
C ILE A 79 13.55 -3.20 -8.83
N PRO A 80 13.72 -2.13 -9.65
CA PRO A 80 13.78 -0.76 -9.18
C PRO A 80 12.43 -0.15 -8.78
N CYS A 81 11.32 -0.76 -9.20
CA CYS A 81 9.97 -0.38 -8.78
C CYS A 81 9.07 -1.61 -8.73
N ASP A 82 7.91 -1.44 -8.10
CA ASP A 82 6.99 -2.55 -7.84
C ASP A 82 6.67 -3.36 -9.09
N GLN A 83 6.81 -4.66 -8.98
CA GLN A 83 6.40 -5.66 -9.95
C GLN A 83 5.51 -6.69 -9.28
N ILE A 84 4.58 -7.28 -10.01
CA ILE A 84 3.62 -8.25 -9.48
C ILE A 84 4.20 -9.66 -9.56
N TYR A 85 4.10 -10.37 -8.45
CA TYR A 85 4.52 -11.76 -8.28
C TYR A 85 3.36 -12.62 -7.80
N VAL A 86 3.39 -13.89 -8.17
CA VAL A 86 2.49 -14.92 -7.63
C VAL A 86 3.34 -16.04 -7.05
N GLY A 87 3.01 -16.46 -5.83
CA GLY A 87 3.67 -17.57 -5.15
C GLY A 87 2.68 -18.61 -4.66
N LYS A 88 3.11 -19.89 -4.70
CA LYS A 88 2.37 -21.00 -4.11
C LYS A 88 2.75 -21.11 -2.63
N LEU A 89 1.76 -21.17 -1.75
CA LEU A 89 2.04 -21.34 -0.32
C LEU A 89 2.59 -22.73 -0.03
N PRO A 90 3.59 -22.82 0.87
CA PRO A 90 4.09 -24.09 1.34
C PRO A 90 3.00 -24.93 2.00
N GLU A 91 2.86 -26.17 1.57
CA GLU A 91 1.87 -27.11 2.12
C GLU A 91 2.39 -27.78 3.40
N THR A 92 3.72 -27.91 3.51
CA THR A 92 4.37 -28.55 4.66
C THR A 92 5.32 -27.60 5.39
N PRO A 93 5.53 -27.78 6.72
CA PRO A 93 6.55 -27.06 7.44
C PRO A 93 7.96 -27.27 6.86
N GLY A 94 8.71 -26.18 6.64
CA GLY A 94 10.06 -26.20 6.11
C GLY A 94 10.15 -26.19 4.58
N GLU A 95 9.06 -26.37 3.86
CA GLU A 95 9.03 -26.17 2.41
C GLU A 95 9.25 -24.68 2.10
N PRO A 96 10.15 -24.32 1.17
CA PRO A 96 10.39 -22.93 0.81
C PRO A 96 9.20 -22.32 0.06
N PHE A 97 8.89 -21.05 0.35
CA PHE A 97 7.96 -20.29 -0.45
C PHE A 97 8.60 -19.92 -1.79
N THR A 98 8.01 -20.38 -2.88
CA THR A 98 8.47 -20.08 -4.24
C THR A 98 7.49 -19.16 -4.95
N TYR A 99 8.02 -18.20 -5.71
CA TYR A 99 7.20 -17.23 -6.44
C TYR A 99 7.83 -16.84 -7.77
N LYS A 100 7.01 -16.42 -8.71
CA LYS A 100 7.44 -15.94 -10.02
C LYS A 100 6.81 -14.59 -10.34
N ARG A 101 7.52 -13.77 -11.12
CA ARG A 101 6.99 -12.52 -11.64
C ARG A 101 5.92 -12.78 -12.69
N ILE A 102 4.80 -12.07 -12.61
CA ILE A 102 3.71 -12.12 -13.57
C ILE A 102 3.66 -10.85 -14.43
N SER A 103 3.97 -9.69 -13.84
CA SER A 103 4.04 -8.44 -14.60
C SER A 103 5.20 -8.47 -15.61
N SER A 104 5.12 -7.61 -16.62
CA SER A 104 6.07 -7.56 -17.74
C SER A 104 7.52 -7.24 -17.34
N GLY A 105 7.73 -6.65 -16.18
CA GLY A 105 9.00 -6.08 -15.75
C GLY A 105 9.23 -4.66 -16.25
N LYS A 106 8.29 -4.10 -16.98
CA LYS A 106 8.31 -2.74 -17.52
C LYS A 106 7.39 -1.84 -16.71
N GLY A 107 7.77 -0.56 -16.60
CA GLY A 107 7.05 0.41 -15.81
C GLY A 107 6.93 0.00 -14.35
N ARG A 108 5.97 0.59 -13.64
CA ARG A 108 5.61 0.27 -12.25
C ARG A 108 4.25 -0.42 -12.21
N THR A 109 4.08 -1.36 -11.32
CA THR A 109 2.79 -2.02 -11.10
C THR A 109 2.27 -1.78 -9.68
N THR A 110 1.01 -2.08 -9.41
CA THR A 110 0.41 -1.98 -8.07
C THR A 110 -0.84 -2.85 -7.95
N CYS A 111 -1.19 -3.21 -6.71
CA CYS A 111 -2.50 -3.73 -6.29
C CYS A 111 -3.06 -4.81 -7.21
N ALA A 112 -2.53 -6.02 -7.12
CA ALA A 112 -3.03 -7.13 -7.92
C ALA A 112 -4.02 -7.99 -7.13
N PHE A 113 -5.00 -8.57 -7.83
CA PHE A 113 -5.97 -9.48 -7.23
C PHE A 113 -6.32 -10.64 -8.16
N PHE A 114 -6.57 -11.84 -7.60
CA PHE A 114 -6.95 -13.01 -8.40
C PHE A 114 -8.37 -12.89 -8.95
N THR A 115 -8.58 -13.40 -10.17
CA THR A 115 -9.91 -13.70 -10.68
C THR A 115 -10.51 -14.93 -10.01
N LYS A 116 -11.83 -15.06 -10.04
CA LYS A 116 -12.57 -16.14 -9.36
C LYS A 116 -12.15 -17.55 -9.78
N ASP A 117 -11.66 -17.71 -11.00
CA ASP A 117 -11.18 -18.98 -11.53
C ASP A 117 -9.75 -19.36 -11.08
N ASN A 118 -9.07 -18.48 -10.32
CA ASN A 118 -7.67 -18.61 -9.89
C ASN A 118 -6.66 -18.78 -11.05
N LYS A 119 -7.05 -18.45 -12.29
CA LYS A 119 -6.20 -18.61 -13.48
C LYS A 119 -5.63 -17.29 -13.99
N HIS A 120 -6.21 -16.18 -13.55
CA HIS A 120 -5.80 -14.83 -13.95
C HIS A 120 -5.66 -13.94 -12.73
N ILE A 121 -4.98 -12.83 -12.92
CA ILE A 121 -4.93 -11.71 -11.99
C ILE A 121 -5.33 -10.41 -12.72
N VAL A 122 -5.88 -9.45 -11.96
CA VAL A 122 -6.00 -8.06 -12.39
C VAL A 122 -4.98 -7.23 -11.63
N TYR A 123 -4.37 -6.22 -12.26
CA TYR A 123 -3.39 -5.35 -11.61
C TYR A 123 -3.24 -4.02 -12.34
N GLY A 124 -2.86 -2.97 -11.62
CA GLY A 124 -2.50 -1.67 -12.18
C GLY A 124 -1.08 -1.67 -12.74
N SER A 125 -0.87 -1.03 -13.90
CA SER A 125 0.47 -0.92 -14.51
C SER A 125 0.64 0.34 -15.34
N THR A 126 1.85 0.89 -15.33
CA THR A 126 2.24 2.05 -16.14
C THR A 126 3.01 1.67 -17.42
N HIS A 127 3.13 0.38 -17.74
CA HIS A 127 4.02 -0.10 -18.81
C HIS A 127 3.70 0.43 -20.22
N LEU A 128 2.47 0.88 -20.46
CA LEU A 128 2.13 1.55 -21.71
C LEU A 128 2.62 3.00 -21.78
N GLY A 129 2.94 3.61 -20.65
CA GLY A 129 3.55 4.93 -20.56
C GLY A 129 5.06 4.93 -20.70
N GLY A 130 5.71 3.77 -20.69
CA GLY A 130 7.16 3.58 -20.84
C GLY A 130 7.68 2.34 -20.15
N ASP A 131 8.86 1.90 -20.60
CA ASP A 131 9.53 0.69 -20.06
C ASP A 131 10.17 0.93 -18.68
N GLU A 132 10.63 2.14 -18.43
CA GLU A 132 11.32 2.52 -17.20
C GLU A 132 10.34 2.77 -16.04
N CYS A 133 10.86 2.68 -14.80
CA CYS A 133 10.11 3.09 -13.63
C CYS A 133 9.77 4.58 -13.70
N PRO A 134 8.51 4.98 -13.50
CA PRO A 134 8.17 6.38 -13.44
C PRO A 134 8.94 7.10 -12.32
N PRO A 135 9.30 8.38 -12.50
CA PRO A 135 10.12 9.13 -11.54
C PRO A 135 9.42 9.26 -10.18
N ILE A 136 10.17 9.06 -9.10
CA ILE A 136 9.67 9.27 -7.74
C ILE A 136 9.68 10.77 -7.44
N PRO A 137 8.59 11.34 -6.86
CA PRO A 137 8.52 12.76 -6.52
C PRO A 137 9.62 13.17 -5.53
N ASP A 138 10.21 14.33 -5.76
CA ASP A 138 11.13 14.95 -4.80
C ASP A 138 10.35 15.50 -3.59
N ARG A 139 10.33 14.75 -2.51
CA ARG A 139 9.59 15.12 -1.28
C ARG A 139 10.08 16.39 -0.61
N SER A 140 11.31 16.85 -0.89
CA SER A 140 11.84 18.09 -0.30
C SER A 140 10.99 19.30 -0.69
N LYS A 141 10.41 19.30 -1.89
CA LYS A 141 9.49 20.34 -2.39
C LYS A 141 8.20 20.43 -1.58
N TYR A 142 7.83 19.38 -0.85
CA TYR A 142 6.59 19.26 -0.07
C TYR A 142 6.86 19.17 1.44
N GLY A 143 7.98 19.75 1.92
CA GLY A 143 8.36 19.73 3.34
C GLY A 143 8.64 18.33 3.87
N ASN A 144 9.15 17.41 3.03
CA ASN A 144 9.42 16.01 3.35
C ASN A 144 8.18 15.24 3.84
N ARG A 145 6.98 15.69 3.46
CA ARG A 145 5.75 14.95 3.75
C ARG A 145 5.72 13.62 3.00
N TYR A 146 4.98 12.69 3.56
CA TYR A 146 4.71 11.43 2.87
C TYR A 146 3.63 11.68 1.81
N ILE A 147 3.99 11.49 0.54
CA ILE A 147 3.11 11.67 -0.62
C ILE A 147 3.23 10.47 -1.54
N TRP A 148 2.12 10.14 -2.20
CA TRP A 148 2.06 9.12 -3.26
C TRP A 148 1.91 9.77 -4.63
N PRO A 149 2.64 9.30 -5.65
CA PRO A 149 2.40 9.70 -7.01
C PRO A 149 1.17 8.99 -7.58
N ILE A 150 0.37 9.75 -8.31
CA ILE A 150 -0.81 9.31 -9.06
C ILE A 150 -0.43 9.40 -10.54
N TYR A 151 0.30 8.40 -11.04
CA TYR A 151 0.76 8.42 -12.42
C TYR A 151 -0.42 8.25 -13.37
N ALA A 152 -0.62 9.23 -14.28
CA ALA A 152 -1.70 9.20 -15.27
C ALA A 152 -1.55 8.08 -16.32
N SER A 153 -0.43 7.37 -16.31
CA SER A 153 -0.18 6.20 -17.15
C SER A 153 -0.61 4.88 -16.53
N TYR A 154 -1.18 4.89 -15.33
CA TYR A 154 -1.74 3.67 -14.75
C TYR A 154 -3.05 3.30 -15.43
N ASP A 155 -3.07 2.10 -15.98
CA ASP A 155 -4.27 1.37 -16.40
C ASP A 155 -4.32 0.00 -15.74
N ILE A 156 -5.52 -0.61 -15.74
CA ILE A 156 -5.75 -1.94 -15.17
C ILE A 156 -5.71 -2.99 -16.28
N PHE A 157 -4.94 -4.04 -16.03
CA PHE A 157 -4.75 -5.16 -16.95
C PHE A 157 -5.17 -6.48 -16.31
N MET A 158 -5.56 -7.43 -17.14
CA MET A 158 -5.73 -8.83 -16.76
C MET A 158 -4.65 -9.68 -17.44
N ALA A 159 -3.96 -10.50 -16.65
CA ALA A 159 -2.96 -11.44 -17.16
C ALA A 159 -3.20 -12.86 -16.63
N ASP A 160 -2.74 -13.86 -17.39
CA ASP A 160 -2.67 -15.24 -16.88
C ASP A 160 -1.48 -15.40 -15.92
N LEU A 161 -1.42 -16.55 -15.25
CA LEU A 161 -0.34 -16.83 -14.29
C LEU A 161 1.00 -17.15 -14.98
N ASP A 162 1.06 -17.15 -16.31
CA ASP A 162 2.31 -17.21 -17.06
C ASP A 162 2.85 -15.84 -17.47
N GLY A 163 2.10 -14.78 -17.14
CA GLY A 163 2.49 -13.39 -17.37
C GLY A 163 2.01 -12.84 -18.72
N ASN A 164 1.18 -13.58 -19.47
CA ASN A 164 0.63 -13.07 -20.71
C ASN A 164 -0.55 -12.14 -20.40
N ILE A 165 -0.46 -10.89 -20.81
CA ILE A 165 -1.57 -9.94 -20.73
C ILE A 165 -2.69 -10.42 -21.65
N LYS A 166 -3.86 -10.67 -21.10
CA LYS A 166 -5.06 -11.11 -21.84
C LYS A 166 -5.96 -9.95 -22.23
N LYS A 167 -5.95 -8.90 -21.41
CA LYS A 167 -6.83 -7.75 -21.64
C LYS A 167 -6.33 -6.51 -20.91
N GLN A 168 -6.47 -5.37 -21.55
CA GLN A 168 -6.49 -4.06 -20.91
C GLN A 168 -7.95 -3.77 -20.50
N LEU A 169 -8.19 -3.54 -19.21
CA LEU A 169 -9.53 -3.35 -18.65
C LEU A 169 -9.92 -1.86 -18.62
N THR A 170 -8.94 -0.98 -18.47
CA THR A 170 -9.16 0.49 -18.51
C THR A 170 -8.22 1.13 -19.50
N ASN A 171 -8.66 2.23 -20.11
CA ASN A 171 -7.88 3.04 -21.06
C ASN A 171 -8.33 4.51 -21.07
N THR A 172 -9.00 4.95 -20.01
CA THR A 172 -9.42 6.34 -19.85
C THR A 172 -8.21 7.18 -19.41
N PRO A 173 -8.00 8.38 -20.00
CA PRO A 173 -6.91 9.25 -19.53
C PRO A 173 -6.99 9.53 -18.04
N GLY A 174 -5.86 9.38 -17.34
CA GLY A 174 -5.74 9.57 -15.90
C GLY A 174 -5.32 8.29 -15.19
N TYR A 175 -5.37 8.33 -13.87
CA TYR A 175 -5.01 7.22 -13.00
C TYR A 175 -6.16 6.22 -12.88
N ASP A 176 -5.93 4.97 -13.23
CA ASP A 176 -6.82 3.83 -12.97
C ASP A 176 -6.03 2.72 -12.27
N ALA A 177 -6.29 2.46 -10.98
CA ALA A 177 -5.57 1.45 -10.20
C ALA A 177 -6.37 0.95 -8.97
N GLU A 178 -5.72 0.20 -8.09
CA GLU A 178 -6.28 -0.33 -6.84
C GLU A 178 -7.49 -1.25 -7.08
N ALA A 179 -7.39 -2.11 -8.12
CA ALA A 179 -8.48 -2.96 -8.55
C ALA A 179 -8.71 -4.16 -7.61
N THR A 180 -9.96 -4.37 -7.19
CA THR A 180 -10.41 -5.56 -6.47
C THR A 180 -11.69 -6.12 -7.12
N LEU A 181 -11.91 -7.43 -6.98
CA LEU A 181 -13.06 -8.10 -7.57
C LEU A 181 -14.11 -8.47 -6.53
N SER A 182 -15.39 -8.44 -6.94
CA SER A 182 -16.47 -8.98 -6.11
C SER A 182 -16.30 -10.49 -5.89
N PRO A 183 -16.85 -11.06 -4.80
CA PRO A 183 -16.72 -12.48 -4.49
C PRO A 183 -17.24 -13.41 -5.59
N ASP A 184 -18.19 -12.96 -6.40
CA ASP A 184 -18.71 -13.69 -7.56
C ASP A 184 -17.90 -13.43 -8.87
N GLY A 185 -16.91 -12.52 -8.82
CA GLY A 185 -16.06 -12.17 -9.95
C GLY A 185 -16.72 -11.32 -11.04
N LYS A 186 -17.95 -10.82 -10.82
CA LYS A 186 -18.72 -10.12 -11.85
C LYS A 186 -18.49 -8.59 -11.85
N LYS A 187 -17.95 -8.04 -10.78
CA LYS A 187 -17.70 -6.61 -10.63
C LYS A 187 -16.26 -6.37 -10.23
N MET A 188 -15.71 -5.25 -10.68
CA MET A 188 -14.40 -4.74 -10.28
C MET A 188 -14.57 -3.35 -9.68
N LEU A 189 -14.10 -3.16 -8.45
CA LEU A 189 -13.90 -1.82 -7.86
C LEU A 189 -12.51 -1.34 -8.22
N PHE A 190 -12.35 -0.05 -8.44
CA PHE A 190 -11.05 0.58 -8.66
C PHE A 190 -11.11 2.07 -8.36
N THR A 191 -9.95 2.68 -8.14
CA THR A 191 -9.78 4.12 -7.96
C THR A 191 -9.42 4.76 -9.29
N SER A 192 -10.04 5.90 -9.61
CA SER A 192 -9.80 6.62 -10.88
C SER A 192 -9.86 8.12 -10.71
N THR A 193 -9.08 8.85 -11.54
CA THR A 193 -9.12 10.32 -11.65
C THR A 193 -9.94 10.82 -12.85
N ARG A 194 -10.69 9.97 -13.54
CA ARG A 194 -11.38 10.28 -14.81
C ARG A 194 -12.37 11.45 -14.75
N ASP A 195 -12.95 11.73 -13.59
CA ASP A 195 -13.88 12.85 -13.36
C ASP A 195 -13.23 14.00 -12.54
N GLY A 196 -11.89 14.04 -12.49
CA GLY A 196 -11.10 15.15 -11.91
C GLY A 196 -10.84 15.06 -10.41
N ASP A 197 -11.27 13.99 -9.74
CA ASP A 197 -10.97 13.66 -8.35
C ASP A 197 -10.58 12.18 -8.22
N LEU A 198 -10.05 11.77 -7.08
CA LEU A 198 -9.74 10.38 -6.77
C LEU A 198 -10.98 9.70 -6.19
N ASP A 199 -11.77 9.08 -7.06
CA ASP A 199 -13.02 8.42 -6.70
C ASP A 199 -12.99 6.93 -6.94
N LEU A 200 -13.91 6.23 -6.27
CA LEU A 200 -14.19 4.82 -6.54
C LEU A 200 -15.13 4.67 -7.74
N TYR A 201 -14.81 3.69 -8.55
CA TYR A 201 -15.62 3.23 -9.68
C TYR A 201 -15.86 1.74 -9.61
N CYS A 202 -16.97 1.31 -10.18
CA CYS A 202 -17.34 -0.09 -10.31
C CYS A 202 -17.57 -0.43 -11.78
N MET A 203 -16.81 -1.41 -12.28
CA MET A 203 -16.97 -1.97 -13.62
C MET A 203 -17.76 -3.29 -13.55
N ASP A 204 -18.74 -3.46 -14.41
CA ASP A 204 -19.33 -4.77 -14.69
C ASP A 204 -18.37 -5.54 -15.63
N MET A 205 -17.85 -6.66 -15.18
CA MET A 205 -16.78 -7.41 -15.88
C MET A 205 -17.24 -8.04 -17.21
N LYS A 206 -18.53 -8.19 -17.43
CA LYS A 206 -19.08 -8.74 -18.67
C LYS A 206 -19.34 -7.67 -19.72
N SER A 207 -20.00 -6.59 -19.33
CA SER A 207 -20.40 -5.50 -20.24
C SER A 207 -19.37 -4.38 -20.31
N GLU A 208 -18.39 -4.34 -19.41
CA GLU A 208 -17.37 -3.30 -19.23
C GLU A 208 -17.95 -1.91 -18.94
N LYS A 209 -19.22 -1.84 -18.56
CA LYS A 209 -19.84 -0.58 -18.15
C LYS A 209 -19.30 -0.17 -16.80
N VAL A 210 -18.85 1.08 -16.72
CA VAL A 210 -18.30 1.70 -15.51
C VAL A 210 -19.32 2.66 -14.91
N LYS A 211 -19.47 2.57 -13.58
CA LYS A 211 -20.30 3.47 -12.77
C LYS A 211 -19.41 4.11 -11.70
N ARG A 212 -19.48 5.43 -11.55
CA ARG A 212 -18.87 6.17 -10.42
C ARG A 212 -19.62 5.83 -9.13
N ILE A 213 -18.90 5.53 -8.06
CA ILE A 213 -19.43 5.10 -6.76
C ILE A 213 -19.35 6.24 -5.74
N THR A 214 -18.24 6.96 -5.70
CA THR A 214 -18.05 8.11 -4.81
C THR A 214 -17.97 9.40 -5.62
N THR A 215 -18.35 10.53 -5.00
CA THR A 215 -18.41 11.85 -5.66
C THR A 215 -18.03 12.98 -4.71
N GLN A 216 -17.70 12.65 -3.47
CA GLN A 216 -17.37 13.63 -2.45
C GLN A 216 -15.88 14.00 -2.53
N LEU A 217 -15.58 15.32 -2.56
CA LEU A 217 -14.20 15.80 -2.70
C LEU A 217 -13.25 15.14 -1.70
N GLY A 218 -12.14 14.63 -2.22
CA GLY A 218 -11.07 13.99 -1.48
C GLY A 218 -10.71 12.63 -2.06
N TYR A 219 -9.68 12.01 -1.52
CA TYR A 219 -9.24 10.70 -1.95
C TYR A 219 -10.21 9.61 -1.47
N ASP A 220 -10.64 8.76 -2.38
CA ASP A 220 -11.31 7.49 -2.13
C ASP A 220 -10.51 6.36 -2.80
N GLY A 221 -10.05 5.36 -2.05
CA GLY A 221 -9.26 4.28 -2.65
C GLY A 221 -9.09 3.04 -1.78
N GLY A 222 -8.50 2.00 -2.38
CA GLY A 222 -8.26 0.71 -1.74
C GLY A 222 -9.55 0.04 -1.29
N ALA A 223 -10.56 0.00 -2.15
CA ALA A 223 -11.88 -0.53 -1.82
C ALA A 223 -11.96 -2.05 -1.95
N TRP A 224 -12.71 -2.67 -1.03
CA TRP A 224 -12.99 -4.10 -0.99
C TRP A 224 -14.47 -4.37 -0.87
N PHE A 225 -14.93 -5.45 -1.51
CA PHE A 225 -16.28 -5.98 -1.27
C PHE A 225 -16.33 -6.77 0.04
N SER A 226 -17.50 -6.78 0.69
CA SER A 226 -17.81 -7.77 1.73
C SER A 226 -17.90 -9.18 1.15
N ASN A 227 -17.75 -10.20 2.00
CA ASN A 227 -17.76 -11.60 1.59
C ASN A 227 -19.06 -12.01 0.87
N ASP A 228 -20.18 -11.35 1.16
CA ASP A 228 -21.47 -11.56 0.49
C ASP A 228 -21.68 -10.64 -0.73
N GLY A 229 -20.73 -9.75 -1.01
CA GLY A 229 -20.76 -8.81 -2.13
C GLY A 229 -21.76 -7.66 -1.99
N LYS A 230 -22.40 -7.47 -0.82
CA LYS A 230 -23.46 -6.47 -0.63
C LYS A 230 -22.96 -5.12 -0.12
N LYS A 231 -21.80 -5.11 0.50
CA LYS A 231 -21.15 -3.91 1.03
C LYS A 231 -19.79 -3.69 0.37
N ILE A 232 -19.30 -2.47 0.49
CA ILE A 232 -17.92 -2.09 0.18
C ILE A 232 -17.33 -1.35 1.36
N ILE A 233 -16.01 -1.48 1.52
CA ILE A 233 -15.22 -0.79 2.53
C ILE A 233 -14.00 -0.17 1.86
N TRP A 234 -13.60 1.05 2.26
CA TRP A 234 -12.43 1.72 1.68
C TRP A 234 -11.82 2.73 2.65
N ARG A 235 -10.67 3.27 2.30
CA ARG A 235 -10.07 4.41 2.98
C ARG A 235 -10.36 5.70 2.23
N ALA A 236 -10.66 6.76 2.95
CA ALA A 236 -10.91 8.06 2.34
C ALA A 236 -10.35 9.22 3.17
N SER A 237 -9.88 10.25 2.48
CA SER A 237 -9.62 11.55 3.09
C SER A 237 -10.71 12.55 2.69
N ARG A 238 -11.02 13.47 3.61
CA ARG A 238 -12.02 14.53 3.37
C ARG A 238 -11.45 15.86 3.83
N PRO A 239 -10.87 16.65 2.94
CA PRO A 239 -10.42 18.00 3.26
C PRO A 239 -11.61 18.86 3.67
N LYS A 240 -11.52 19.51 4.83
CA LYS A 240 -12.64 20.24 5.47
C LYS A 240 -12.50 21.76 5.41
N THR A 241 -11.26 22.26 5.56
CA THR A 241 -10.98 23.68 5.53
C THR A 241 -10.58 24.14 4.13
N GLU A 242 -10.72 25.42 3.84
CA GLU A 242 -10.27 26.00 2.56
C GLU A 242 -8.78 25.69 2.29
N ALA A 243 -7.95 25.74 3.33
CA ALA A 243 -6.53 25.42 3.21
C ALA A 243 -6.29 23.96 2.84
N GLU A 244 -6.98 23.01 3.47
CA GLU A 244 -6.90 21.59 3.15
C GLU A 244 -7.41 21.28 1.73
N VAL A 245 -8.51 21.90 1.33
CA VAL A 245 -9.07 21.78 -0.02
C VAL A 245 -8.10 22.31 -1.07
N LYS A 246 -7.50 23.47 -0.82
CA LYS A 246 -6.50 24.06 -1.70
C LYS A 246 -5.29 23.13 -1.83
N GLU A 247 -4.73 22.69 -0.72
CA GLU A 247 -3.58 21.77 -0.68
C GLU A 247 -3.85 20.46 -1.43
N TYR A 248 -5.02 19.84 -1.19
CA TYR A 248 -5.42 18.61 -1.87
C TYR A 248 -5.47 18.80 -3.38
N LYS A 249 -6.11 19.87 -3.85
CA LYS A 249 -6.22 20.17 -5.28
C LYS A 249 -4.88 20.50 -5.92
N GLU A 250 -4.00 21.22 -5.22
CA GLU A 250 -2.65 21.52 -5.70
C GLU A 250 -1.82 20.25 -5.85
N LEU A 251 -1.84 19.35 -4.87
CA LEU A 251 -1.16 18.06 -4.96
C LEU A 251 -1.73 17.20 -6.10
N LEU A 252 -3.05 17.12 -6.22
CA LEU A 252 -3.70 16.32 -7.27
C LEU A 252 -3.38 16.85 -8.67
N ALA A 253 -3.33 18.17 -8.86
CA ALA A 253 -2.94 18.79 -10.12
C ALA A 253 -1.49 18.46 -10.53
N GLU A 254 -0.61 18.17 -9.57
CA GLU A 254 0.75 17.69 -9.79
C GLU A 254 0.85 16.15 -9.87
N GLY A 255 -0.28 15.45 -9.90
CA GLY A 255 -0.31 13.98 -9.89
C GLY A 255 0.13 13.36 -8.57
N LEU A 256 -0.19 14.00 -7.45
CA LEU A 256 0.22 13.59 -6.10
C LEU A 256 -0.97 13.53 -5.14
N VAL A 257 -0.84 12.75 -4.09
CA VAL A 257 -1.77 12.73 -2.95
C VAL A 257 -1.01 12.50 -1.64
N ALA A 258 -1.48 13.13 -0.56
CA ALA A 258 -1.00 12.86 0.79
C ALA A 258 -1.89 11.80 1.46
N PRO A 259 -1.37 10.57 1.72
CA PRO A 259 -2.15 9.47 2.29
C PRO A 259 -2.26 9.56 3.82
N THR A 260 -2.49 10.74 4.31
CA THR A 260 -2.63 11.07 5.74
C THR A 260 -4.06 11.55 6.02
N ASN A 261 -4.50 11.50 7.28
CA ASN A 261 -5.87 11.85 7.68
C ASN A 261 -6.92 11.05 6.88
N MET A 262 -6.66 9.77 6.70
CA MET A 262 -7.58 8.85 6.05
C MET A 262 -8.38 8.08 7.08
N GLU A 263 -9.68 8.01 6.86
CA GLU A 263 -10.62 7.28 7.70
C GLU A 263 -11.26 6.13 6.92
N VAL A 264 -11.77 5.14 7.63
CA VAL A 264 -12.46 4.00 7.03
C VAL A 264 -13.92 4.32 6.80
N TRP A 265 -14.40 3.99 5.61
CA TRP A 265 -15.77 4.18 5.15
C TRP A 265 -16.40 2.86 4.71
N VAL A 266 -17.69 2.73 4.88
CA VAL A 266 -18.51 1.59 4.44
C VAL A 266 -19.74 2.11 3.71
N ALA A 267 -20.17 1.38 2.66
CA ALA A 267 -21.40 1.65 1.93
C ALA A 267 -22.04 0.34 1.45
N ASN A 268 -23.24 0.43 0.89
CA ASN A 268 -23.76 -0.62 0.02
C ASN A 268 -22.87 -0.74 -1.23
N ALA A 269 -22.88 -1.91 -1.87
CA ALA A 269 -22.02 -2.17 -3.04
C ALA A 269 -22.30 -1.26 -4.26
N ASP A 270 -23.41 -0.54 -4.26
CA ASP A 270 -23.76 0.46 -5.28
C ASP A 270 -23.38 1.90 -4.91
N GLY A 271 -22.74 2.09 -3.74
CA GLY A 271 -22.32 3.37 -3.17
C GLY A 271 -23.35 4.06 -2.28
N SER A 272 -24.58 3.53 -2.18
CA SER A 272 -25.61 4.09 -1.30
C SER A 272 -25.28 3.87 0.18
N ASP A 273 -25.86 4.67 1.08
CA ASP A 273 -25.68 4.61 2.54
C ASP A 273 -24.21 4.70 2.98
N ALA A 274 -23.39 5.49 2.28
CA ALA A 274 -21.97 5.67 2.63
C ALA A 274 -21.83 6.32 4.01
N LYS A 275 -21.02 5.69 4.88
CA LYS A 275 -20.77 6.14 6.25
C LYS A 275 -19.29 6.03 6.60
N GLN A 276 -18.77 7.07 7.22
CA GLN A 276 -17.48 7.02 7.90
C GLN A 276 -17.65 6.22 9.20
N ILE A 277 -16.85 5.17 9.39
CA ILE A 277 -16.93 4.31 10.58
C ILE A 277 -15.74 4.45 11.53
N THR A 278 -14.71 5.21 11.15
CA THR A 278 -13.62 5.60 12.06
C THR A 278 -13.50 7.12 12.14
N GLN A 279 -13.04 7.63 13.29
CA GLN A 279 -12.67 9.03 13.53
C GLN A 279 -11.41 9.06 14.40
N LEU A 280 -10.38 8.36 13.92
CA LEU A 280 -9.15 8.10 14.67
C LEU A 280 -8.07 9.15 14.38
N GLY A 281 -8.21 9.85 13.26
CA GLY A 281 -7.15 10.70 12.74
C GLY A 281 -5.97 9.87 12.20
N GLN A 282 -4.91 10.57 11.79
CA GLN A 282 -3.72 9.94 11.21
C GLN A 282 -4.06 9.13 9.95
N ALA A 283 -3.40 7.99 9.75
CA ALA A 283 -3.57 7.15 8.58
C ALA A 283 -4.20 5.81 8.99
N ASN A 284 -5.39 5.53 8.46
CA ASN A 284 -6.11 4.27 8.64
C ASN A 284 -6.24 3.63 7.27
N TRP A 285 -5.47 2.55 7.02
CA TRP A 285 -5.28 1.98 5.69
C TRP A 285 -5.70 0.52 5.61
N ALA A 286 -5.86 0.07 4.36
CA ALA A 286 -6.10 -1.33 3.99
C ALA A 286 -7.24 -1.98 4.80
N PRO A 287 -8.42 -1.33 4.93
CA PRO A 287 -9.54 -1.96 5.58
C PRO A 287 -10.04 -3.13 4.75
N ASN A 288 -10.40 -4.24 5.41
CA ASN A 288 -10.99 -5.40 4.79
C ASN A 288 -12.03 -6.03 5.71
N PHE A 289 -13.04 -6.71 5.14
CA PHE A 289 -13.98 -7.49 5.92
C PHE A 289 -13.35 -8.83 6.34
N MET A 290 -13.49 -9.16 7.61
CA MET A 290 -13.15 -10.46 8.15
C MET A 290 -14.23 -11.50 7.77
N PRO A 291 -13.92 -12.81 7.86
CA PRO A 291 -14.90 -13.87 7.56
C PRO A 291 -16.18 -13.81 8.39
N ASP A 292 -16.12 -13.30 9.62
CA ASP A 292 -17.23 -13.14 10.55
C ASP A 292 -18.00 -11.81 10.39
N GLY A 293 -17.61 -10.97 9.43
CA GLY A 293 -18.24 -9.67 9.14
C GLY A 293 -17.67 -8.50 9.94
N ARG A 294 -16.75 -8.71 10.88
CA ARG A 294 -15.94 -7.64 11.47
C ARG A 294 -15.02 -7.03 10.41
N VAL A 295 -14.33 -5.97 10.77
CA VAL A 295 -13.36 -5.28 9.92
C VAL A 295 -11.96 -5.42 10.50
N ILE A 296 -10.98 -5.66 9.64
CA ILE A 296 -9.56 -5.56 9.96
C ILE A 296 -8.97 -4.39 9.17
N PHE A 297 -8.06 -3.63 9.77
CA PHE A 297 -7.37 -2.51 9.11
C PHE A 297 -6.01 -2.28 9.75
N CYS A 298 -5.15 -1.46 9.14
CA CYS A 298 -3.90 -1.03 9.76
C CYS A 298 -3.91 0.48 10.00
N SER A 299 -3.27 0.90 11.09
CA SER A 299 -3.31 2.29 11.53
C SER A 299 -2.10 2.68 12.37
N ASN A 300 -1.79 3.98 12.34
CA ASN A 300 -0.85 4.62 13.25
C ASN A 300 -1.53 5.63 14.20
N HIS A 301 -2.84 5.51 14.42
CA HIS A 301 -3.62 6.50 15.18
C HIS A 301 -3.19 6.67 16.64
N GLU A 302 -2.58 5.66 17.25
CA GLU A 302 -2.02 5.76 18.62
C GLU A 302 -0.77 6.64 18.69
N TYR A 303 -0.22 7.07 17.57
CA TYR A 303 1.04 7.79 17.47
C TYR A 303 0.85 9.14 16.79
N LYS A 304 1.58 10.14 17.24
CA LYS A 304 1.41 11.52 16.75
C LYS A 304 1.83 11.68 15.28
N ARG A 305 2.72 10.82 14.78
CA ARG A 305 3.23 10.90 13.39
C ARG A 305 3.98 9.62 13.03
N GLY A 306 3.78 9.15 11.79
CA GLY A 306 4.60 8.12 11.17
C GLY A 306 4.37 6.74 11.77
N PHE A 307 5.40 6.15 12.30
CA PHE A 307 5.43 4.79 12.83
C PHE A 307 5.31 4.75 14.36
N PRO A 308 4.90 3.59 14.95
CA PRO A 308 4.52 2.35 14.28
C PRO A 308 3.16 2.40 13.59
N PHE A 309 3.01 1.52 12.56
CA PHE A 309 1.72 1.06 12.07
C PHE A 309 1.43 -0.31 12.66
N ASN A 310 0.23 -0.51 13.15
CA ASN A 310 -0.20 -1.80 13.65
C ASN A 310 -1.56 -2.20 13.07
N MET A 311 -1.89 -3.48 13.16
CA MET A 311 -3.18 -4.01 12.72
C MET A 311 -4.19 -3.98 13.86
N TYR A 312 -5.43 -3.68 13.50
CA TYR A 312 -6.58 -3.56 14.42
C TYR A 312 -7.77 -4.28 13.83
N THR A 313 -8.64 -4.78 14.69
CA THR A 313 -9.98 -5.25 14.34
C THR A 313 -11.02 -4.33 14.95
N MET A 314 -12.21 -4.27 14.34
CA MET A 314 -13.37 -3.54 14.87
C MET A 314 -14.67 -4.18 14.37
N ASN A 315 -15.79 -3.84 14.99
CA ASN A 315 -17.10 -4.16 14.44
C ASN A 315 -17.36 -3.40 13.12
N ALA A 316 -18.28 -3.90 12.30
CA ALA A 316 -18.61 -3.27 11.02
C ALA A 316 -19.21 -1.85 11.15
N ASP A 317 -19.65 -1.47 12.32
CA ASP A 317 -20.13 -0.11 12.65
C ASP A 317 -19.02 0.83 13.18
N GLY A 318 -17.77 0.35 13.27
CA GLY A 318 -16.62 1.08 13.79
C GLY A 318 -16.42 0.98 15.30
N SER A 319 -17.28 0.29 16.03
CA SER A 319 -17.14 0.08 17.48
C SER A 319 -16.14 -1.02 17.80
N ASN A 320 -15.72 -1.12 19.08
CA ASN A 320 -14.87 -2.18 19.62
C ASN A 320 -13.54 -2.35 18.86
N ILE A 321 -12.78 -1.27 18.76
CA ILE A 321 -11.45 -1.29 18.12
C ILE A 321 -10.46 -2.02 19.03
N VAL A 322 -9.83 -3.08 18.52
CA VAL A 322 -8.87 -3.90 19.23
C VAL A 322 -7.55 -4.01 18.45
N LYS A 323 -6.45 -3.67 19.08
CA LYS A 323 -5.11 -3.81 18.53
C LYS A 323 -4.67 -5.27 18.55
N ILE A 324 -4.29 -5.82 17.40
CA ILE A 324 -3.92 -7.23 17.24
C ILE A 324 -2.45 -7.49 16.91
N SER A 325 -1.71 -6.48 16.45
CA SER A 325 -0.27 -6.61 16.19
C SER A 325 0.56 -5.64 17.03
N ARG A 326 1.85 -5.93 17.24
CA ARG A 326 2.69 -5.23 18.23
C ARG A 326 4.07 -4.83 17.72
N ASP A 327 4.40 -5.01 16.45
CA ASP A 327 5.69 -4.58 15.94
C ASP A 327 5.86 -3.05 16.08
N LYS A 328 7.10 -2.62 16.32
CA LYS A 328 7.45 -1.19 16.45
C LYS A 328 7.70 -0.50 15.11
N GLY A 329 7.64 -1.24 14.02
CA GLY A 329 7.81 -0.74 12.65
C GLY A 329 6.48 -0.64 11.93
N PHE A 330 6.26 -1.55 10.98
CA PHE A 330 5.14 -1.51 10.06
C PHE A 330 4.50 -2.89 9.94
N ASP A 331 3.30 -3.05 10.49
CA ASP A 331 2.41 -4.18 10.26
C ASP A 331 1.20 -3.68 9.48
N ALA A 332 1.03 -4.15 8.24
CA ALA A 332 0.01 -3.59 7.34
C ALA A 332 -0.51 -4.61 6.33
N PHE A 333 -1.51 -4.20 5.57
CA PHE A 333 -2.16 -4.95 4.49
C PHE A 333 -2.64 -6.35 4.93
N PRO A 334 -3.40 -6.43 6.03
CA PRO A 334 -3.91 -7.71 6.50
C PRO A 334 -5.01 -8.22 5.57
N MET A 335 -4.98 -9.52 5.25
CA MET A 335 -6.06 -10.18 4.53
C MET A 335 -6.26 -11.61 5.03
N PHE A 336 -7.51 -11.98 5.30
CA PHE A 336 -7.86 -13.35 5.65
C PHE A 336 -7.88 -14.26 4.41
N SER A 337 -7.49 -15.51 4.60
CA SER A 337 -7.73 -16.54 3.61
C SER A 337 -9.26 -16.73 3.42
N PRO A 338 -9.72 -17.14 2.22
CA PRO A 338 -11.14 -17.36 1.95
C PRO A 338 -11.84 -18.31 2.92
N ASP A 339 -11.11 -19.25 3.52
CA ASP A 339 -11.64 -20.19 4.54
C ASP A 339 -11.59 -19.63 5.98
N GLY A 340 -11.07 -18.39 6.16
CA GLY A 340 -10.98 -17.70 7.43
C GLY A 340 -9.95 -18.23 8.42
N LYS A 341 -9.16 -19.25 8.05
CA LYS A 341 -8.25 -19.93 8.98
C LYS A 341 -6.89 -19.27 9.09
N LYS A 342 -6.50 -18.50 8.10
CA LYS A 342 -5.18 -17.85 8.02
C LYS A 342 -5.32 -16.36 7.76
N ILE A 343 -4.31 -15.64 8.20
CA ILE A 343 -4.11 -14.24 7.86
C ILE A 343 -2.76 -14.09 7.17
N ILE A 344 -2.71 -13.26 6.13
CA ILE A 344 -1.47 -12.77 5.53
C ILE A 344 -1.35 -11.28 5.84
N PHE A 345 -0.13 -10.82 6.06
CA PHE A 345 0.16 -9.41 6.31
C PHE A 345 1.60 -9.07 5.92
N CYS A 346 1.89 -7.80 5.80
CA CYS A 346 3.23 -7.29 5.52
C CYS A 346 3.82 -6.67 6.78
N SER A 347 5.11 -6.91 7.03
CA SER A 347 5.76 -6.40 8.23
C SER A 347 7.25 -6.12 8.02
N ASN A 348 7.76 -5.18 8.83
CA ASN A 348 9.21 -4.95 8.97
C ASN A 348 9.83 -5.82 10.09
N ARG A 349 9.05 -6.66 10.77
CA ARG A 349 9.58 -7.56 11.80
C ARG A 349 10.61 -8.52 11.23
N ASN A 350 11.54 -9.00 12.06
CA ASN A 350 12.53 -10.01 11.68
C ASN A 350 13.31 -9.71 10.39
N ASN A 351 13.67 -8.45 10.16
CA ASN A 351 14.35 -8.00 8.93
C ASN A 351 15.87 -7.77 9.11
N GLY A 352 16.46 -8.23 10.21
CA GLY A 352 17.89 -8.05 10.49
C GLY A 352 18.30 -6.59 10.69
N GLY A 353 17.35 -5.72 11.06
CA GLY A 353 17.56 -4.28 11.26
C GLY A 353 17.69 -3.47 9.97
N THR A 354 17.27 -4.01 8.83
CA THR A 354 17.10 -3.29 7.56
C THR A 354 15.80 -2.48 7.57
N ARG A 355 15.42 -1.95 6.42
CA ARG A 355 14.09 -1.34 6.20
C ARG A 355 13.15 -2.24 5.40
N ASP A 356 13.60 -3.44 5.10
CA ASP A 356 12.87 -4.36 4.26
C ASP A 356 11.50 -4.67 4.85
N THR A 357 10.49 -4.69 3.99
CA THR A 357 9.15 -5.13 4.31
C THR A 357 8.94 -6.53 3.73
N ASN A 358 8.49 -7.46 4.55
CA ASN A 358 8.32 -8.84 4.15
C ASN A 358 6.89 -9.32 4.36
N ILE A 359 6.54 -10.41 3.69
CA ILE A 359 5.23 -11.05 3.79
C ILE A 359 5.27 -12.13 4.86
N PHE A 360 4.27 -12.15 5.70
CA PHE A 360 4.07 -13.12 6.76
C PHE A 360 2.70 -13.77 6.63
N VAL A 361 2.62 -15.04 7.00
CA VAL A 361 1.38 -15.78 7.13
C VAL A 361 1.28 -16.36 8.54
N ALA A 362 0.09 -16.31 9.11
CA ALA A 362 -0.19 -16.91 10.42
C ALA A 362 -1.51 -17.68 10.37
N ASP A 363 -1.63 -18.69 11.23
CA ASP A 363 -2.93 -19.27 11.56
C ASP A 363 -3.67 -18.29 12.48
N TRP A 364 -4.96 -18.08 12.20
CA TRP A 364 -5.82 -17.20 12.98
C TRP A 364 -6.53 -17.98 14.09
N VAL A 365 -6.55 -17.41 15.29
CA VAL A 365 -7.34 -17.91 16.41
C VAL A 365 -8.14 -16.77 17.03
N GLU A 366 -9.38 -17.06 17.43
CA GLU A 366 -10.29 -16.12 18.10
C GLU A 366 -9.83 -15.80 19.53
#